data_c70c59d8cee774c2cc1a4fc00e006ebe
#
_entry.id   c70c59d8cee774c2cc1a4fc00e006ebe
#
_cell.length_a   1.000
_cell.length_b   1.000
_cell.length_c   1.000
_cell.angle_alpha   90.00
_cell.angle_beta   90.00
_cell.angle_gamma   90.00
#
_symmetry.space_group_name_H-M   'P 1'
#
loop_
_entity.id
_entity.type
_entity.pdbx_description
1 polymer ?
#
loop_
_entity_poly.entity_id
_entity_poly.type
_entity_poly.pdbx_seq_one_letter_code
_entity_poly.pdbx_strand_id
1 'polypeptide(L)'
;MGEFDQKGTVRTKYGFKDDYLQAIQALKDAGIQPMADVVLNHKAAADGLEEFEVVEVDPMDRNKVLTEPFTIQGWTKFTFDGRNGAYNDFHWHWYHFTGTDYDASRNKNGIYQIQGTTKVGLMEIW
;
A
#
# COMPACT_ATOMS: atom_id res chain seq x y z
N MET A 1 -11.03 -7.08 -5.29
CA MET A 1 -10.54 -6.99 -6.67
C MET A 1 -11.74 -6.87 -7.59
N GLY A 2 -11.89 -5.72 -8.28
CA GLY A 2 -13.01 -5.48 -9.19
C GLY A 2 -14.39 -5.43 -8.53
N GLU A 3 -14.46 -5.01 -7.28
CA GLU A 3 -15.69 -4.92 -6.49
C GLU A 3 -16.09 -3.47 -6.21
N PHE A 4 -15.11 -2.64 -5.86
CA PHE A 4 -15.33 -1.23 -5.53
C PHE A 4 -14.55 -0.33 -6.47
N ASP A 5 -15.02 0.91 -6.63
CA ASP A 5 -14.27 1.93 -7.35
C ASP A 5 -12.90 2.16 -6.71
N GLN A 6 -11.87 2.16 -7.53
CA GLN A 6 -10.51 2.50 -7.17
C GLN A 6 -9.92 3.37 -8.27
N LYS A 7 -9.67 4.63 -7.95
CA LYS A 7 -9.12 5.61 -8.89
C LYS A 7 -9.96 5.79 -10.17
N GLY A 8 -11.29 5.78 -10.03
CA GLY A 8 -12.23 6.02 -11.14
C GLY A 8 -12.63 4.79 -11.93
N THR A 9 -12.32 3.59 -11.45
CA THR A 9 -12.78 2.35 -12.08
C THR A 9 -13.05 1.25 -11.06
N VAL A 10 -14.12 0.50 -11.28
CA VAL A 10 -14.43 -0.72 -10.54
C VAL A 10 -13.71 -1.92 -11.16
N ARG A 11 -13.67 -1.99 -12.49
CA ARG A 11 -13.04 -3.09 -13.22
C ARG A 11 -11.52 -3.05 -13.08
N THR A 12 -10.91 -4.16 -12.73
CA THR A 12 -9.45 -4.34 -12.81
C THR A 12 -9.02 -4.62 -14.25
N LYS A 13 -7.71 -4.61 -14.53
CA LYS A 13 -7.16 -5.05 -15.82
C LYS A 13 -7.65 -6.45 -16.23
N TYR A 14 -7.94 -7.31 -15.28
CA TYR A 14 -8.29 -8.72 -15.49
C TYR A 14 -9.80 -9.02 -15.37
N GLY A 15 -10.62 -8.05 -14.98
CA GLY A 15 -12.07 -8.21 -14.88
C GLY A 15 -12.67 -7.65 -13.59
N PHE A 16 -13.94 -7.99 -13.39
CA PHE A 16 -14.70 -7.70 -12.17
C PHE A 16 -14.53 -8.82 -11.13
N LYS A 17 -15.02 -8.60 -9.92
CA LYS A 17 -15.05 -9.61 -8.86
C LYS A 17 -15.75 -10.90 -9.31
N ASP A 18 -16.88 -10.78 -10.03
CA ASP A 18 -17.64 -11.94 -10.48
C ASP A 18 -16.87 -12.78 -11.50
N ASP A 19 -16.13 -12.15 -12.43
CA ASP A 19 -15.26 -12.86 -13.37
C ASP A 19 -14.18 -13.67 -12.61
N TYR A 20 -13.62 -13.08 -11.56
CA TYR A 20 -12.63 -13.75 -10.71
C TYR A 20 -13.21 -14.94 -9.95
N LEU A 21 -14.42 -14.79 -9.39
CA LEU A 21 -15.09 -15.89 -8.68
C LEU A 21 -15.48 -17.02 -9.63
N GLN A 22 -15.94 -16.71 -10.85
CA GLN A 22 -16.25 -17.70 -11.88
C GLN A 22 -14.99 -18.46 -12.31
N ALA A 23 -13.85 -17.78 -12.47
CA ALA A 23 -12.59 -18.42 -12.80
C ALA A 23 -12.14 -19.39 -11.69
N ILE A 24 -12.27 -19.01 -10.42
CA ILE A 24 -11.99 -19.90 -9.28
C ILE A 24 -12.89 -21.14 -9.31
N GLN A 25 -14.18 -20.96 -9.58
CA GLN A 25 -15.12 -22.07 -9.64
C GLN A 25 -14.79 -23.03 -10.81
N ALA A 26 -14.52 -22.49 -11.99
CA ALA A 26 -14.14 -23.28 -13.15
C ALA A 26 -12.86 -24.13 -12.91
N LEU A 27 -11.86 -23.56 -12.21
CA LEU A 27 -10.66 -24.30 -11.82
C LEU A 27 -11.00 -25.47 -10.87
N LYS A 28 -11.84 -25.22 -9.87
CA LYS A 28 -12.29 -26.27 -8.92
C LYS A 28 -13.06 -27.37 -9.61
N ASP A 29 -13.94 -27.04 -10.54
CA ASP A 29 -14.74 -28.00 -11.31
C ASP A 29 -13.85 -28.87 -12.21
N ALA A 30 -12.72 -28.33 -12.67
CA ALA A 30 -11.69 -29.07 -13.40
C ALA A 30 -10.71 -29.86 -12.51
N GLY A 31 -10.93 -29.89 -11.19
CA GLY A 31 -10.05 -30.57 -10.23
C GLY A 31 -8.75 -29.85 -9.92
N ILE A 32 -8.64 -28.56 -10.32
CA ILE A 32 -7.46 -27.72 -10.06
C ILE A 32 -7.70 -26.91 -8.79
N GLN A 33 -6.76 -26.98 -7.86
CA GLN A 33 -6.80 -26.17 -6.64
C GLN A 33 -6.23 -24.77 -6.90
N PRO A 34 -7.04 -23.69 -6.86
CA PRO A 34 -6.53 -22.34 -6.99
C PRO A 34 -5.79 -21.91 -5.73
N MET A 35 -4.71 -21.14 -5.92
CA MET A 35 -3.93 -20.53 -4.84
C MET A 35 -3.87 -19.02 -5.06
N ALA A 36 -4.14 -18.25 -4.02
CA ALA A 36 -3.99 -16.80 -4.05
C ALA A 36 -2.58 -16.41 -3.61
N ASP A 37 -1.87 -15.71 -4.48
CA ASP A 37 -0.62 -15.03 -4.13
C ASP A 37 -0.94 -13.59 -3.71
N VAL A 38 -0.66 -13.25 -2.45
CA VAL A 38 -1.06 -11.98 -1.85
C VAL A 38 0.14 -11.29 -1.24
N VAL A 39 0.42 -10.06 -1.71
CA VAL A 39 1.41 -9.16 -1.09
C VAL A 39 0.74 -8.40 0.05
N LEU A 40 1.17 -8.67 1.29
CA LEU A 40 0.60 -8.06 2.49
C LEU A 40 1.47 -6.98 3.12
N ASN A 41 2.77 -6.96 2.78
CA ASN A 41 3.76 -6.06 3.37
C ASN A 41 4.02 -4.77 2.57
N HIS A 42 3.35 -4.59 1.43
CA HIS A 42 3.44 -3.39 0.60
C HIS A 42 2.07 -2.84 0.27
N LYS A 43 1.98 -1.51 0.20
CA LYS A 43 0.78 -0.81 -0.24
C LYS A 43 1.16 0.24 -1.28
N ALA A 44 0.32 0.41 -2.30
CA ALA A 44 0.52 1.37 -3.38
C ALA A 44 -0.78 2.11 -3.70
N ALA A 45 -0.68 3.21 -4.44
CA ALA A 45 -1.81 4.01 -4.92
C ALA A 45 -2.67 4.61 -3.81
N ALA A 46 -2.02 5.25 -2.83
CA ALA A 46 -2.70 6.02 -1.78
C ALA A 46 -3.63 7.10 -2.36
N ASP A 47 -4.62 7.50 -1.57
CA ASP A 47 -5.62 8.50 -1.93
C ASP A 47 -5.15 9.92 -1.65
N GLY A 48 -4.18 10.12 -0.76
CA GLY A 48 -3.67 11.43 -0.40
C GLY A 48 -2.26 11.43 0.17
N LEU A 49 -1.68 12.64 0.16
CA LEU A 49 -0.41 12.94 0.80
C LEU A 49 -0.61 13.22 2.29
N GLU A 50 0.39 12.87 3.07
CA GLU A 50 0.53 13.24 4.48
C GLU A 50 1.95 13.72 4.74
N GLU A 51 2.11 14.55 5.77
CA GLU A 51 3.40 15.07 6.20
C GLU A 51 3.86 14.33 7.45
N PHE A 52 5.11 13.87 7.44
CA PHE A 52 5.70 13.12 8.56
C PHE A 52 7.23 13.18 8.51
N GLU A 53 7.85 12.83 9.64
CA GLU A 53 9.29 12.83 9.80
C GLU A 53 9.91 11.49 9.41
N VAL A 54 11.04 11.55 8.72
CA VAL A 54 11.80 10.39 8.25
C VAL A 54 13.31 10.59 8.44
N VAL A 55 14.06 9.48 8.32
CA VAL A 55 15.48 9.49 7.97
C VAL A 55 15.66 8.80 6.62
N GLU A 56 16.59 9.26 5.80
CA GLU A 56 17.03 8.53 4.60
C GLU A 56 18.04 7.46 5.03
N VAL A 57 17.88 6.24 4.49
CA VAL A 57 18.77 5.12 4.78
C VAL A 57 19.45 4.60 3.52
N ASP A 58 20.56 3.90 3.69
CA ASP A 58 21.31 3.32 2.59
C ASP A 58 20.47 2.23 1.88
N PRO A 59 20.27 2.28 0.56
CA PRO A 59 19.51 1.27 -0.17
C PRO A 59 20.09 -0.14 -0.11
N MET A 60 21.40 -0.28 0.16
CA MET A 60 22.07 -1.58 0.29
C MET A 60 22.15 -2.06 1.74
N ASP A 61 22.03 -1.15 2.70
CA ASP A 61 21.99 -1.48 4.14
C ASP A 61 21.01 -0.56 4.86
N ARG A 62 19.77 -0.99 4.99
CA ARG A 62 18.68 -0.21 5.61
C ARG A 62 18.87 0.10 7.10
N ASN A 63 19.90 -0.50 7.75
CA ASN A 63 20.28 -0.16 9.12
C ASN A 63 21.21 1.07 9.17
N LYS A 64 21.77 1.45 8.03
CA LYS A 64 22.68 2.60 7.93
C LYS A 64 21.90 3.86 7.60
N VAL A 65 21.72 4.71 8.61
CA VAL A 65 21.10 6.03 8.47
C VAL A 65 22.07 7.00 7.79
N LEU A 66 21.58 7.74 6.80
CA LEU A 66 22.37 8.68 5.99
C LEU A 66 22.13 10.15 6.36
N THR A 67 20.99 10.46 7.00
CA THR A 67 20.60 11.84 7.31
C THR A 67 20.11 11.98 8.75
N GLU A 68 20.17 13.19 9.27
CA GLU A 68 19.34 13.57 10.42
C GLU A 68 17.86 13.51 10.04
N PRO A 69 16.95 13.41 11.03
CA PRO A 69 15.50 13.44 10.77
C PRO A 69 15.07 14.71 10.05
N PHE A 70 14.16 14.54 9.08
CA PHE A 70 13.57 15.65 8.33
C PHE A 70 12.16 15.31 7.85
N THR A 71 11.37 16.33 7.57
CA THR A 71 9.99 16.19 7.14
C THR A 71 9.89 15.99 5.63
N ILE A 72 9.04 15.05 5.21
CA ILE A 72 8.66 14.80 3.82
C ILE A 72 7.14 14.82 3.64
N GLN A 73 6.68 14.82 2.39
CA GLN A 73 5.30 14.47 2.03
C GLN A 73 5.29 13.13 1.31
N GLY A 74 4.58 12.15 1.87
CA GLY A 74 4.45 10.82 1.30
C GLY A 74 3.00 10.43 1.01
N TRP A 75 2.79 9.56 0.02
CA TRP A 75 1.49 9.01 -0.36
C TRP A 75 1.10 7.89 0.61
N THR A 76 0.54 8.25 1.76
CA THR A 76 0.29 7.32 2.87
C THR A 76 -1.16 7.24 3.32
N LYS A 77 -2.01 8.17 2.85
CA LYS A 77 -3.42 8.22 3.23
C LYS A 77 -4.26 7.34 2.32
N PHE A 78 -4.92 6.32 2.90
CA PHE A 78 -5.85 5.44 2.20
C PHE A 78 -7.22 5.53 2.86
N THR A 79 -8.19 6.08 2.15
CA THR A 79 -9.56 6.32 2.63
C THR A 79 -10.54 5.26 2.14
N PHE A 80 -10.26 4.64 0.98
CA PHE A 80 -11.11 3.62 0.37
C PHE A 80 -12.56 4.07 0.16
N ASP A 81 -12.77 5.30 -0.27
CA ASP A 81 -14.10 5.91 -0.41
C ASP A 81 -15.07 5.06 -1.25
N GLY A 82 -14.57 4.38 -2.28
CA GLY A 82 -15.35 3.48 -3.11
C GLY A 82 -15.97 2.28 -2.36
N ARG A 83 -15.49 1.93 -1.17
CA ARG A 83 -16.09 0.88 -0.34
C ARG A 83 -17.36 1.34 0.39
N ASN A 84 -17.52 2.65 0.59
CA ASN A 84 -18.63 3.24 1.33
C ASN A 84 -18.91 2.52 2.67
N GLY A 85 -17.85 2.26 3.46
CA GLY A 85 -17.92 1.57 4.75
C GLY A 85 -18.12 0.05 4.67
N ALA A 86 -18.16 -0.56 3.48
CA ALA A 86 -18.26 -2.01 3.36
C ALA A 86 -17.03 -2.72 3.95
N TYR A 87 -17.28 -3.79 4.72
CA TYR A 87 -16.34 -4.62 5.48
C TYR A 87 -15.76 -3.98 6.75
N ASN A 88 -15.26 -2.75 6.70
CA ASN A 88 -14.77 -1.98 7.84
C ASN A 88 -14.54 -0.51 7.46
N ASP A 89 -14.42 0.36 8.49
CA ASP A 89 -14.16 1.79 8.35
C ASP A 89 -12.69 2.16 8.58
N PHE A 90 -11.79 1.18 8.56
CA PHE A 90 -10.38 1.42 8.83
C PHE A 90 -9.73 2.20 7.68
N HIS A 91 -9.09 3.31 8.02
CA HIS A 91 -8.27 4.12 7.13
C HIS A 91 -6.79 3.95 7.48
N TRP A 92 -5.94 3.96 6.47
CA TRP A 92 -4.50 3.93 6.67
C TRP A 92 -3.95 5.34 6.65
N HIS A 93 -2.98 5.58 7.53
CA HIS A 93 -2.24 6.82 7.66
C HIS A 93 -0.75 6.52 7.79
N TRP A 94 0.10 7.55 7.64
CA TRP A 94 1.55 7.43 7.67
C TRP A 94 2.07 6.62 8.87
N TYR A 95 1.48 6.75 10.05
CA TYR A 95 1.89 6.05 11.27
C TYR A 95 1.58 4.55 11.30
N HIS A 96 0.93 4.01 10.28
CA HIS A 96 0.74 2.57 10.09
C HIS A 96 1.84 1.93 9.24
N PHE A 97 2.79 2.73 8.73
CA PHE A 97 3.84 2.27 7.84
C PHE A 97 5.22 2.48 8.47
N THR A 98 6.20 1.70 8.01
CA THR A 98 7.59 1.79 8.49
C THR A 98 8.49 2.58 7.54
N GLY A 99 8.09 2.71 6.28
CA GLY A 99 8.90 3.42 5.29
C GLY A 99 8.15 3.71 4.01
N THR A 100 8.76 4.57 3.19
CA THR A 100 8.33 4.93 1.84
C THR A 100 9.55 5.15 0.95
N ASP A 101 9.34 5.05 -0.37
CA ASP A 101 10.41 5.23 -1.37
C ASP A 101 10.40 6.59 -2.07
N TYR A 102 9.41 7.44 -1.76
CA TYR A 102 9.21 8.69 -2.47
C TYR A 102 8.85 9.87 -1.57
N ASP A 103 9.59 10.97 -1.73
CA ASP A 103 9.29 12.27 -1.15
C ASP A 103 8.63 13.18 -2.21
N ALA A 104 7.34 13.39 -2.09
CA ALA A 104 6.56 14.22 -3.01
C ALA A 104 6.90 15.72 -2.88
N SER A 105 7.35 16.19 -1.72
CA SER A 105 7.72 17.59 -1.51
C SER A 105 8.96 18.01 -2.30
N ARG A 106 9.89 17.06 -2.51
CA ARG A 106 11.15 17.26 -3.23
C ARG A 106 11.20 16.58 -4.58
N ASN A 107 10.16 15.81 -4.94
CA ASN A 107 10.11 14.97 -6.14
C ASN A 107 11.34 14.05 -6.23
N LYS A 108 11.66 13.37 -5.11
CA LYS A 108 12.88 12.57 -4.96
C LYS A 108 12.57 11.15 -4.53
N ASN A 109 13.10 10.16 -5.26
CA ASN A 109 13.15 8.78 -4.82
C ASN A 109 14.27 8.57 -3.80
N GLY A 110 14.04 7.70 -2.83
CA GLY A 110 14.99 7.32 -1.79
C GLY A 110 14.42 6.18 -0.95
N ILE A 111 15.15 5.73 0.04
CA ILE A 111 14.62 4.81 1.04
C ILE A 111 14.43 5.61 2.33
N TYR A 112 13.19 5.93 2.65
CA TYR A 112 12.84 6.77 3.79
C TYR A 112 12.23 5.93 4.90
N GLN A 113 12.90 5.85 6.04
CA GLN A 113 12.38 5.21 7.24
C GLN A 113 11.57 6.22 8.06
N ILE A 114 10.30 5.91 8.32
CA ILE A 114 9.39 6.77 9.06
C ILE A 114 9.76 6.77 10.54
N GLN A 115 9.80 7.97 11.13
CA GLN A 115 10.10 8.16 12.55
C GLN A 115 8.81 8.19 13.41
N GLY A 116 8.93 7.83 14.68
CA GLY A 116 7.79 7.90 15.63
C GLY A 116 6.76 6.78 15.50
N THR A 117 6.92 5.87 14.54
CA THR A 117 6.09 4.66 14.47
C THR A 117 6.66 3.60 15.43
N THR A 118 5.81 2.94 16.19
CA THR A 118 6.22 1.72 16.89
C THR A 118 6.62 0.70 15.82
N LYS A 119 7.83 0.14 15.92
CA LYS A 119 8.40 -0.87 14.97
C LYS A 119 7.59 -2.18 14.87
N VAL A 120 6.30 -2.13 15.11
CA VAL A 120 5.32 -3.22 14.93
C VAL A 120 4.58 -3.07 13.59
N GLY A 121 4.82 -2.00 12.87
CA GLY A 121 4.27 -1.79 11.54
C GLY A 121 4.97 -2.69 10.52
N LEU A 122 4.23 -3.58 9.93
CA LEU A 122 4.71 -4.58 8.98
C LEU A 122 4.59 -4.13 7.52
N MET A 123 4.32 -2.84 7.25
CA MET A 123 4.08 -2.38 5.90
C MET A 123 5.03 -1.27 5.46
N GLU A 124 5.59 -1.44 4.29
CA GLU A 124 6.27 -0.40 3.53
C GLU A 124 5.33 0.11 2.43
N ILE A 125 5.46 1.37 2.03
CA ILE A 125 4.74 1.96 0.90
C ILE A 125 5.75 2.19 -0.23
N TRP A 126 5.39 1.70 -1.40
CA TRP A 126 6.15 1.83 -2.64
C TRP A 126 5.31 2.49 -3.73
#